data_dcd041b16964623734f85464876081f2
#
_entry.id   dcd041b16964623734f85464876081f2
#
_cell.length_a   1.000
_cell.length_b   1.000
_cell.length_c   1.000
_cell.angle_alpha   90.00
_cell.angle_beta   90.00
_cell.angle_gamma   90.00
#
_symmetry.space_group_name_H-M   'P 1'
#
loop_
_entity.id
_entity.type
_entity.pdbx_description
1 polymer ?
#
loop_
_entity_poly.entity_id
_entity_poly.type
_entity_poly.pdbx_seq_one_letter_code
_entity_poly.pdbx_strand_id
1 'polypeptide(L)'
;MFTSPQFSKGGVELAGQTCDVTVARDHSGEDGAKNPTGVQIKSNVDKVGDVTITAIQAGHKTLNDEDERSDNNAVRIAADIPLSDVNADLTGSVDYDLVSKNANVRIGYHKDDITVKLRTLIKQDGGDKRTAESTINLDYSGLEGIGVGVEVKDDKTGHLQITKDDFKLKVPIEENKVKTNDASITYNWAIDM
;
A
#
# COMPACT_ATOMS: atom_id res chain seq x y z
N MET A 1 -8.17 23.50 -11.63
CA MET A 1 -7.56 22.47 -10.74
C MET A 1 -6.32 23.11 -10.14
N PHE A 2 -6.35 23.46 -8.86
CA PHE A 2 -5.17 24.06 -8.21
C PHE A 2 -4.25 22.92 -7.80
N THR A 3 -3.03 22.91 -8.31
CA THR A 3 -2.00 21.97 -7.87
C THR A 3 -1.50 22.44 -6.50
N SER A 4 -1.48 21.54 -5.53
CA SER A 4 -0.91 21.81 -4.20
C SER A 4 0.56 22.20 -4.34
N PRO A 5 1.03 23.30 -3.74
CA PRO A 5 2.42 23.67 -3.80
C PRO A 5 3.27 22.62 -3.11
N GLN A 6 4.23 22.09 -3.86
CA GLN A 6 5.21 21.13 -3.39
C GLN A 6 6.60 21.70 -3.56
N PHE A 7 7.40 21.63 -2.52
CA PHE A 7 8.80 21.97 -2.54
C PHE A 7 9.62 20.69 -2.29
N SER A 8 10.54 20.38 -3.19
CA SER A 8 11.46 19.25 -3.04
C SER A 8 12.89 19.72 -3.17
N LYS A 9 13.75 19.24 -2.30
CA LYS A 9 15.20 19.49 -2.34
C LYS A 9 15.93 18.18 -2.07
N GLY A 10 16.75 17.76 -3.04
CA GLY A 10 17.63 16.61 -2.90
C GLY A 10 18.98 16.98 -2.29
N GLY A 11 19.70 15.98 -1.80
CA GLY A 11 21.05 16.12 -1.29
C GLY A 11 21.17 16.92 0.01
N VAL A 12 20.15 16.89 0.86
CA VAL A 12 20.17 17.54 2.18
C VAL A 12 20.88 16.64 3.19
N GLU A 13 21.91 17.12 3.85
CA GLU A 13 22.60 16.38 4.91
C GLU A 13 21.82 16.48 6.23
N LEU A 14 21.32 15.34 6.71
CA LEU A 14 20.62 15.20 8.00
C LEU A 14 21.25 14.08 8.81
N ALA A 15 21.76 14.41 9.98
CA ALA A 15 22.41 13.44 10.90
C ALA A 15 23.47 12.54 10.23
N GLY A 16 24.21 13.07 9.26
CA GLY A 16 25.26 12.35 8.54
C GLY A 16 24.74 11.46 7.39
N GLN A 17 23.48 11.61 7.02
CA GLN A 17 22.85 10.93 5.89
C GLN A 17 22.42 11.93 4.83
N THR A 18 22.67 11.61 3.57
CA THR A 18 22.16 12.40 2.44
C THR A 18 20.70 12.05 2.20
N CYS A 19 19.83 13.04 2.26
CA CYS A 19 18.38 12.87 2.20
C CYS A 19 17.76 13.75 1.10
N ASP A 20 16.66 13.27 0.56
CA ASP A 20 15.74 14.08 -0.24
C ASP A 20 14.57 14.50 0.63
N VAL A 21 14.32 15.79 0.71
CA VAL A 21 13.26 16.37 1.54
C VAL A 21 12.18 16.95 0.66
N THR A 22 10.95 16.56 0.89
CA THR A 22 9.76 17.09 0.21
C THR A 22 8.81 17.67 1.25
N VAL A 23 8.36 18.89 1.02
CA VAL A 23 7.31 19.55 1.80
C VAL A 23 6.14 19.84 0.85
N ALA A 24 4.97 19.37 1.20
CA ALA A 24 3.77 19.62 0.43
C ALA A 24 2.67 20.22 1.31
N ARG A 25 1.91 21.15 0.76
CA ARG A 25 0.76 21.73 1.42
C ARG A 25 -0.47 21.52 0.56
N ASP A 26 -1.46 20.86 1.09
CA ASP A 26 -2.71 20.61 0.38
C ASP A 26 -3.64 21.83 0.50
N HIS A 27 -4.16 22.29 -0.64
CA HIS A 27 -5.15 23.38 -0.70
C HIS A 27 -6.52 22.74 -1.00
N SER A 28 -7.36 22.64 0.01
CA SER A 28 -8.70 22.03 -0.15
C SER A 28 -9.67 22.88 -0.96
N GLY A 29 -9.37 24.14 -1.20
CA GLY A 29 -10.20 25.04 -2.03
C GLY A 29 -11.57 25.42 -1.42
N GLU A 30 -11.91 24.92 -0.24
CA GLU A 30 -13.14 25.27 0.47
C GLU A 30 -12.85 26.34 1.52
N ASP A 31 -13.71 27.36 1.58
CA ASP A 31 -13.64 28.41 2.58
C ASP A 31 -13.71 27.83 4.00
N GLY A 32 -12.67 28.06 4.80
CA GLY A 32 -12.56 27.58 6.18
C GLY A 32 -11.85 26.24 6.37
N ALA A 33 -11.46 25.55 5.31
CA ALA A 33 -10.70 24.31 5.42
C ALA A 33 -9.26 24.58 5.84
N LYS A 34 -8.74 23.79 6.76
CA LYS A 34 -7.32 23.79 7.13
C LYS A 34 -6.51 23.29 5.94
N ASN A 35 -5.48 24.03 5.54
CA ASN A 35 -4.53 23.60 4.52
C ASN A 35 -3.49 22.66 5.18
N PRO A 36 -3.72 21.35 5.21
CA PRO A 36 -2.82 20.44 5.90
C PRO A 36 -1.46 20.39 5.20
N THR A 37 -0.42 20.18 5.98
CA THR A 37 0.97 20.12 5.51
C THR A 37 1.49 18.69 5.71
N GLY A 38 2.28 18.22 4.76
CA GLY A 38 3.03 16.98 4.85
C GLY A 38 4.51 17.23 4.58
N VAL A 39 5.35 16.47 5.27
CA VAL A 39 6.80 16.45 5.08
C VAL A 39 7.22 15.01 4.84
N GLN A 40 8.02 14.78 3.80
CA GLN A 40 8.60 13.49 3.52
C GLN A 40 10.12 13.62 3.41
N ILE A 41 10.83 12.71 4.06
CA ILE A 41 12.28 12.60 4.02
C ILE A 41 12.61 11.21 3.51
N LYS A 42 13.35 11.12 2.41
CA LYS A 42 13.83 9.85 1.83
C LYS A 42 15.35 9.80 1.94
N SER A 43 15.86 8.66 2.34
CA SER A 43 17.30 8.37 2.38
C SER A 43 17.54 6.92 2.06
N ASN A 44 18.66 6.62 1.40
CA ASN A 44 19.17 5.27 1.27
C ASN A 44 20.11 4.99 2.44
N VAL A 45 19.76 4.04 3.28
CA VAL A 45 20.54 3.67 4.47
C VAL A 45 21.28 2.38 4.20
N ASP A 46 22.61 2.37 4.39
CA ASP A 46 23.45 1.19 4.18
C ASP A 46 22.89 -0.03 4.93
N LYS A 47 22.81 -1.18 4.27
CA LYS A 47 22.27 -2.47 4.76
C LYS A 47 20.77 -2.49 5.13
N VAL A 48 20.07 -1.37 5.01
CA VAL A 48 18.63 -1.29 5.27
C VAL A 48 17.84 -1.06 3.98
N GLY A 49 18.44 -0.33 3.02
CA GLY A 49 17.78 0.08 1.79
C GLY A 49 17.14 1.46 1.90
N ASP A 50 16.14 1.70 1.08
CA ASP A 50 15.46 2.99 1.04
C ASP A 50 14.55 3.16 2.25
N VAL A 51 14.80 4.22 3.02
CA VAL A 51 14.00 4.61 4.19
C VAL A 51 13.28 5.90 3.88
N THR A 52 11.97 5.92 4.13
CA THR A 52 11.12 7.08 3.97
C THR A 52 10.45 7.42 5.30
N ILE A 53 10.63 8.65 5.77
CA ILE A 53 9.91 9.18 6.92
C ILE A 53 8.89 10.18 6.40
N THR A 54 7.62 9.98 6.71
CA THR A 54 6.51 10.85 6.29
C THR A 54 5.74 11.33 7.51
N ALA A 55 5.65 12.64 7.67
CA ALA A 55 4.81 13.27 8.68
C ALA A 55 3.68 14.04 7.97
N ILE A 56 2.44 13.74 8.27
CA ILE A 56 1.27 14.35 7.65
C ILE A 56 0.28 14.84 8.69
N GLN A 57 -0.34 15.97 8.41
CA GLN A 57 -1.50 16.47 9.17
C GLN A 57 -2.78 15.81 8.66
N ALA A 58 -3.77 15.68 9.54
CA ALA A 58 -5.11 15.22 9.17
C ALA A 58 -5.67 16.00 7.98
N GLY A 59 -6.24 15.30 7.03
CA GLY A 59 -6.75 15.86 5.77
C GLY A 59 -5.74 15.99 4.64
N HIS A 60 -4.45 15.67 4.85
CA HIS A 60 -3.42 15.74 3.80
C HIS A 60 -3.55 14.58 2.81
N LYS A 61 -3.54 14.90 1.52
CA LYS A 61 -3.70 13.92 0.42
C LYS A 61 -2.39 13.68 -0.37
N THR A 62 -1.56 14.69 -0.51
CA THR A 62 -0.47 14.74 -1.52
C THR A 62 0.71 13.81 -1.25
N LEU A 63 0.92 13.35 -0.02
CA LEU A 63 2.01 12.44 0.36
C LEU A 63 1.51 11.03 0.73
N ASN A 64 0.23 10.77 0.55
CA ASN A 64 -0.38 9.46 0.70
C ASN A 64 -0.48 8.84 -0.70
N ASP A 65 0.12 7.68 -0.92
CA ASP A 65 -0.04 6.90 -2.15
C ASP A 65 -1.45 6.32 -2.33
N GLU A 66 -2.30 6.46 -1.31
CA GLU A 66 -3.71 6.09 -1.35
C GLU A 66 -4.54 7.35 -1.64
N ASP A 67 -5.51 7.25 -2.53
CA ASP A 67 -6.41 8.34 -2.95
C ASP A 67 -7.27 8.92 -1.80
N GLU A 68 -7.12 8.40 -0.60
CA GLU A 68 -7.85 8.81 0.58
C GLU A 68 -7.06 9.83 1.42
N ARG A 69 -7.76 10.86 1.89
CA ARG A 69 -7.23 11.82 2.85
C ARG A 69 -7.04 11.13 4.21
N SER A 70 -5.93 11.41 4.88
CA SER A 70 -5.72 10.91 6.23
C SER A 70 -6.67 11.61 7.21
N ASP A 71 -7.52 10.85 7.90
CA ASP A 71 -8.43 11.41 8.93
C ASP A 71 -7.68 11.90 10.17
N ASN A 72 -6.46 11.43 10.39
CA ASN A 72 -5.64 11.74 11.55
C ASN A 72 -4.24 12.21 11.17
N ASN A 73 -3.59 12.92 12.08
CA ASN A 73 -2.15 13.15 11.97
C ASN A 73 -1.43 11.79 11.99
N ALA A 74 -0.46 11.64 11.10
CA ALA A 74 0.35 10.42 11.06
C ALA A 74 1.84 10.76 10.96
N VAL A 75 2.67 9.94 11.57
CA VAL A 75 4.11 9.93 11.37
C VAL A 75 4.50 8.50 11.05
N ARG A 76 4.87 8.25 9.81
CA ARG A 76 5.17 6.92 9.27
C ARG A 76 6.65 6.80 8.98
N ILE A 77 7.19 5.63 9.27
CA ILE A 77 8.53 5.22 8.83
C ILE A 77 8.34 4.00 7.95
N ALA A 78 8.67 4.14 6.69
CA ALA A 78 8.68 3.04 5.73
C ALA A 78 10.13 2.71 5.37
N ALA A 79 10.42 1.42 5.24
CA ALA A 79 11.71 0.93 4.77
C ALA A 79 11.50 -0.20 3.78
N ASP A 80 12.22 -0.15 2.67
CA ASP A 80 12.34 -1.25 1.74
C ASP A 80 13.42 -2.21 2.25
N ILE A 81 13.05 -3.47 2.41
CA ILE A 81 13.97 -4.51 2.89
C ILE A 81 14.66 -5.11 1.65
N PRO A 82 15.99 -5.09 1.56
CA PRO A 82 16.73 -5.58 0.39
C PRO A 82 16.75 -7.12 0.33
N LEU A 83 15.58 -7.74 0.14
CA LEU A 83 15.45 -9.19 -0.02
C LEU A 83 16.02 -9.68 -1.34
N SER A 84 16.27 -8.79 -2.29
CA SER A 84 16.95 -9.08 -3.56
C SER A 84 18.33 -9.69 -3.38
N ASP A 85 19.02 -9.42 -2.28
CA ASP A 85 20.30 -10.04 -1.95
C ASP A 85 20.16 -11.55 -1.65
N VAL A 86 18.98 -12.00 -1.22
CA VAL A 86 18.64 -13.40 -0.97
C VAL A 86 18.11 -14.05 -2.24
N ASN A 87 17.21 -13.37 -2.94
CA ASN A 87 16.66 -13.78 -4.23
C ASN A 87 16.21 -12.54 -4.99
N ALA A 88 16.67 -12.37 -6.24
CA ALA A 88 16.37 -11.22 -7.10
C ALA A 88 14.85 -10.99 -7.34
N ASP A 89 14.05 -12.06 -7.20
CA ASP A 89 12.60 -12.03 -7.42
C ASP A 89 11.81 -11.64 -6.15
N LEU A 90 12.51 -11.43 -5.01
CA LEU A 90 11.90 -11.08 -3.74
C LEU A 90 11.97 -9.56 -3.48
N THR A 91 10.87 -9.04 -2.96
CA THR A 91 10.78 -7.68 -2.43
C THR A 91 10.22 -7.69 -1.02
N GLY A 92 10.63 -6.75 -0.21
CA GLY A 92 10.11 -6.60 1.15
C GLY A 92 9.96 -5.13 1.50
N SER A 93 8.95 -4.80 2.31
CA SER A 93 8.82 -3.48 2.91
C SER A 93 8.15 -3.54 4.27
N VAL A 94 8.47 -2.59 5.11
CA VAL A 94 7.81 -2.35 6.38
C VAL A 94 7.39 -0.90 6.46
N ASP A 95 6.18 -0.65 6.94
CA ASP A 95 5.65 0.68 7.22
C ASP A 95 5.14 0.68 8.66
N TYR A 96 5.62 1.61 9.47
CA TYR A 96 5.24 1.76 10.87
C TYR A 96 4.71 3.17 11.14
N ASP A 97 3.48 3.25 11.64
CA ASP A 97 2.88 4.51 12.07
C ASP A 97 3.12 4.72 13.57
N LEU A 98 3.90 5.74 13.90
CA LEU A 98 4.26 6.10 15.27
C LEU A 98 3.07 6.61 16.11
N VAL A 99 2.04 7.15 15.45
CA VAL A 99 0.86 7.70 16.13
C VAL A 99 -0.13 6.59 16.48
N SER A 100 -0.54 5.81 15.49
CA SER A 100 -1.45 4.67 15.68
C SER A 100 -0.74 3.43 16.22
N LYS A 101 0.59 3.38 16.14
CA LYS A 101 1.45 2.23 16.48
C LYS A 101 1.12 0.97 15.67
N ASN A 102 0.58 1.17 14.49
CA ASN A 102 0.30 0.09 13.55
C ASN A 102 1.53 -0.17 12.67
N ALA A 103 1.76 -1.43 12.34
CA ALA A 103 2.78 -1.82 11.40
C ALA A 103 2.16 -2.58 10.21
N ASN A 104 2.67 -2.34 9.01
CA ASN A 104 2.29 -3.04 7.80
C ASN A 104 3.56 -3.66 7.21
N VAL A 105 3.63 -4.97 7.19
CA VAL A 105 4.75 -5.73 6.63
C VAL A 105 4.29 -6.35 5.32
N ARG A 106 5.08 -6.16 4.27
CA ARG A 106 4.79 -6.70 2.94
C ARG A 106 5.99 -7.50 2.45
N ILE A 107 5.73 -8.64 1.87
CA ILE A 107 6.72 -9.46 1.16
C ILE A 107 6.11 -9.80 -0.19
N GLY A 108 6.84 -9.52 -1.25
CA GLY A 108 6.47 -9.83 -2.62
C GLY A 108 7.44 -10.83 -3.24
N TYR A 109 6.91 -11.72 -4.05
CA TYR A 109 7.66 -12.56 -4.97
C TYR A 109 7.07 -12.39 -6.35
N HIS A 110 7.91 -12.09 -7.34
CA HIS A 110 7.48 -11.96 -8.73
C HIS A 110 8.47 -12.68 -9.62
N LYS A 111 7.97 -13.65 -10.35
CA LYS A 111 8.75 -14.38 -11.35
C LYS A 111 7.87 -14.75 -12.51
N ASP A 112 8.30 -14.38 -13.71
CA ASP A 112 7.55 -14.60 -14.96
C ASP A 112 6.10 -14.09 -14.81
N ASP A 113 5.13 -14.98 -14.95
CA ASP A 113 3.70 -14.68 -14.86
C ASP A 113 3.10 -14.86 -13.47
N ILE A 114 3.93 -15.18 -12.46
CA ILE A 114 3.48 -15.44 -11.10
C ILE A 114 3.85 -14.28 -10.20
N THR A 115 2.88 -13.75 -9.46
CA THR A 115 3.10 -12.78 -8.39
C THR A 115 2.47 -13.30 -7.12
N VAL A 116 3.25 -13.36 -6.04
CA VAL A 116 2.76 -13.69 -4.70
C VAL A 116 3.02 -12.49 -3.80
N LYS A 117 2.02 -12.04 -3.06
CA LYS A 117 2.11 -10.94 -2.10
C LYS A 117 1.59 -11.40 -0.76
N LEU A 118 2.42 -11.31 0.27
CA LEU A 118 2.03 -11.43 1.67
C LEU A 118 1.98 -10.03 2.28
N ARG A 119 0.87 -9.72 2.92
CA ARG A 119 0.70 -8.50 3.71
C ARG A 119 0.26 -8.89 5.11
N THR A 120 0.93 -8.38 6.13
CA THR A 120 0.54 -8.52 7.52
C THR A 120 0.36 -7.14 8.14
N LEU A 121 -0.84 -6.83 8.57
CA LEU A 121 -1.19 -5.61 9.28
C LEU A 121 -1.26 -5.92 10.78
N ILE A 122 -0.36 -5.32 11.54
CA ILE A 122 -0.31 -5.42 13.00
C ILE A 122 -0.93 -4.13 13.56
N LYS A 123 -2.02 -4.26 14.29
CA LYS A 123 -2.75 -3.15 14.92
C LYS A 123 -2.57 -3.19 16.42
N GLN A 124 -2.49 -2.00 17.04
CA GLN A 124 -2.54 -1.87 18.49
C GLN A 124 -3.97 -1.50 18.91
N ASP A 125 -4.65 -2.42 19.58
CA ASP A 125 -5.99 -2.22 20.11
C ASP A 125 -5.90 -1.65 21.54
N GLY A 126 -6.08 -0.34 21.68
CA GLY A 126 -6.34 0.36 22.96
C GLY A 126 -5.67 -0.18 24.22
N GLY A 127 -4.34 -0.31 24.26
CA GLY A 127 -3.58 -0.85 25.37
C GLY A 127 -2.33 -1.62 24.87
N ASP A 128 -1.91 -2.64 25.61
CA ASP A 128 -0.74 -3.47 25.24
C ASP A 128 -1.11 -4.65 24.31
N LYS A 129 -2.38 -4.80 23.98
CA LYS A 129 -2.85 -5.87 23.12
C LYS A 129 -2.61 -5.54 21.66
N ARG A 130 -2.04 -6.48 20.91
CA ARG A 130 -1.82 -6.40 19.49
C ARG A 130 -2.61 -7.48 18.77
N THR A 131 -3.19 -7.11 17.63
CA THR A 131 -3.81 -8.05 16.69
C THR A 131 -3.04 -8.04 15.38
N ALA A 132 -2.94 -9.17 14.71
CA ALA A 132 -2.31 -9.30 13.42
C ALA A 132 -3.34 -9.86 12.43
N GLU A 133 -3.45 -9.21 11.27
CA GLU A 133 -4.30 -9.64 10.16
C GLU A 133 -3.38 -9.89 8.96
N SER A 134 -3.39 -11.09 8.42
CA SER A 134 -2.55 -11.45 7.27
C SER A 134 -3.40 -11.75 6.04
N THR A 135 -2.90 -11.33 4.89
CA THR A 135 -3.52 -11.58 3.58
C THR A 135 -2.44 -12.08 2.64
N ILE A 136 -2.75 -13.17 1.93
CA ILE A 136 -1.91 -13.71 0.85
C ILE A 136 -2.67 -13.51 -0.45
N ASN A 137 -2.02 -12.87 -1.43
CA ASN A 137 -2.51 -12.75 -2.79
C ASN A 137 -1.58 -13.53 -3.71
N LEU A 138 -2.15 -14.34 -4.57
CA LEU A 138 -1.47 -15.02 -5.66
C LEU A 138 -2.14 -14.60 -6.96
N ASP A 139 -1.37 -14.04 -7.88
CA ASP A 139 -1.82 -13.64 -9.21
C ASP A 139 -1.03 -14.42 -10.26
N TYR A 140 -1.72 -14.93 -11.27
CA TYR A 140 -1.16 -15.61 -12.43
C TYR A 140 -1.68 -14.98 -13.72
N SER A 141 -0.78 -14.59 -14.61
CA SER A 141 -1.07 -13.91 -15.88
C SER A 141 -0.61 -14.69 -17.13
N GLY A 142 -0.10 -15.91 -16.98
CA GLY A 142 0.44 -16.72 -18.07
C GLY A 142 -0.59 -17.31 -19.05
N LEU A 143 -1.89 -17.08 -18.83
CA LEU A 143 -2.93 -17.44 -19.79
C LEU A 143 -3.24 -16.22 -20.65
N GLU A 144 -3.07 -16.33 -21.97
CA GLU A 144 -3.25 -15.23 -22.91
C GLU A 144 -4.58 -14.48 -22.70
N GLY A 145 -4.48 -13.22 -22.25
CA GLY A 145 -5.61 -12.36 -21.96
C GLY A 145 -6.46 -12.75 -20.75
N ILE A 146 -6.04 -13.74 -19.94
CA ILE A 146 -6.76 -14.17 -18.76
C ILE A 146 -5.86 -14.03 -17.52
N GLY A 147 -6.29 -13.23 -16.55
CA GLY A 147 -5.69 -13.16 -15.22
C GLY A 147 -6.44 -14.04 -14.23
N VAL A 148 -5.71 -14.77 -13.41
CA VAL A 148 -6.27 -15.57 -12.32
C VAL A 148 -5.64 -15.10 -11.02
N GLY A 149 -6.47 -14.69 -10.05
CA GLY A 149 -6.02 -14.24 -8.74
C GLY A 149 -6.70 -15.00 -7.61
N VAL A 150 -5.98 -15.25 -6.55
CA VAL A 150 -6.49 -15.82 -5.30
C VAL A 150 -6.05 -14.97 -4.13
N GLU A 151 -7.01 -14.51 -3.34
CA GLU A 151 -6.75 -13.85 -2.05
C GLU A 151 -7.23 -14.76 -0.92
N VAL A 152 -6.40 -14.94 0.10
CA VAL A 152 -6.78 -15.67 1.32
C VAL A 152 -6.31 -14.86 2.53
N LYS A 153 -7.20 -14.73 3.51
CA LYS A 153 -6.95 -14.08 4.80
C LYS A 153 -6.81 -15.10 5.91
N ASP A 154 -6.22 -14.67 7.03
CA ASP A 154 -6.02 -15.51 8.22
C ASP A 154 -7.33 -15.90 8.91
N ASP A 155 -8.41 -15.12 8.73
CA ASP A 155 -9.77 -15.46 9.16
C ASP A 155 -10.44 -16.55 8.30
N LYS A 156 -9.70 -17.16 7.34
CA LYS A 156 -10.14 -18.19 6.39
C LYS A 156 -11.17 -17.69 5.37
N THR A 157 -11.28 -16.38 5.22
CA THR A 157 -12.05 -15.75 4.13
C THR A 157 -11.12 -15.39 2.96
N GLY A 158 -11.72 -15.14 1.82
CA GLY A 158 -10.96 -14.73 0.64
C GLY A 158 -11.81 -14.75 -0.61
N HIS A 159 -11.15 -14.77 -1.74
CA HIS A 159 -11.82 -14.92 -3.03
C HIS A 159 -10.88 -15.46 -4.12
N LEU A 160 -11.48 -16.18 -5.07
CA LEU A 160 -10.91 -16.45 -6.38
C LEU A 160 -11.41 -15.39 -7.36
N GLN A 161 -10.54 -14.85 -8.17
CA GLN A 161 -10.87 -13.86 -9.19
C GLN A 161 -10.34 -14.33 -10.54
N ILE A 162 -11.17 -14.21 -11.58
CA ILE A 162 -10.76 -14.40 -12.97
C ILE A 162 -11.10 -13.13 -13.73
N THR A 163 -10.13 -12.60 -14.47
CA THR A 163 -10.29 -11.40 -15.30
C THR A 163 -9.97 -11.72 -16.74
N LYS A 164 -10.75 -11.19 -17.67
CA LYS A 164 -10.47 -11.20 -19.10
C LYS A 164 -11.06 -9.95 -19.72
N ASP A 165 -10.20 -9.12 -20.29
CA ASP A 165 -10.60 -7.81 -20.82
C ASP A 165 -11.42 -7.04 -19.76
N ASP A 166 -12.64 -6.61 -20.08
CA ASP A 166 -13.56 -5.90 -19.19
C ASP A 166 -14.39 -6.82 -18.29
N PHE A 167 -14.19 -8.12 -18.39
CA PHE A 167 -14.93 -9.12 -17.62
C PHE A 167 -14.17 -9.52 -16.36
N LYS A 168 -14.89 -9.55 -15.24
CA LYS A 168 -14.38 -9.98 -13.93
C LYS A 168 -15.36 -10.90 -13.25
N LEU A 169 -14.93 -12.14 -12.99
CA LEU A 169 -15.62 -13.09 -12.14
C LEU A 169 -14.94 -13.12 -10.77
N LYS A 170 -15.71 -12.98 -9.71
CA LYS A 170 -15.23 -13.08 -8.33
C LYS A 170 -16.06 -14.13 -7.59
N VAL A 171 -15.39 -15.10 -7.01
CA VAL A 171 -16.01 -16.21 -6.25
C VAL A 171 -15.50 -16.15 -4.81
N PRO A 172 -16.36 -15.93 -3.80
CA PRO A 172 -15.95 -15.90 -2.40
C PRO A 172 -15.40 -17.24 -1.91
N ILE A 173 -14.48 -17.16 -0.95
CA ILE A 173 -13.95 -18.28 -0.18
C ILE A 173 -14.30 -18.02 1.29
N GLU A 174 -14.96 -18.95 1.93
CA GLU A 174 -15.28 -18.90 3.36
C GLU A 174 -14.97 -20.24 4.00
N GLU A 175 -14.33 -20.22 5.17
CA GLU A 175 -13.92 -21.44 5.89
C GLU A 175 -13.11 -22.42 5.00
N ASN A 176 -12.26 -21.89 4.12
CA ASN A 176 -11.49 -22.64 3.11
C ASN A 176 -12.36 -23.39 2.07
N LYS A 177 -13.61 -22.97 1.87
CA LYS A 177 -14.51 -23.51 0.85
C LYS A 177 -14.88 -22.46 -0.18
N VAL A 178 -14.79 -22.83 -1.45
CA VAL A 178 -15.22 -21.96 -2.56
C VAL A 178 -16.74 -21.92 -2.61
N LYS A 179 -17.31 -20.71 -2.53
CA LYS A 179 -18.75 -20.44 -2.53
C LYS A 179 -19.24 -20.07 -3.92
N THR A 180 -19.43 -21.05 -4.78
CA THR A 180 -19.84 -20.81 -6.18
C THR A 180 -21.21 -20.18 -6.32
N ASN A 181 -22.12 -20.41 -5.36
CA ASN A 181 -23.46 -19.81 -5.37
C ASN A 181 -23.45 -18.29 -5.11
N ASP A 182 -22.39 -17.78 -4.50
CA ASP A 182 -22.21 -16.37 -4.15
C ASP A 182 -21.27 -15.67 -5.13
N ALA A 183 -21.01 -16.27 -6.28
CA ALA A 183 -20.16 -15.71 -7.32
C ALA A 183 -20.77 -14.41 -7.89
N SER A 184 -19.94 -13.41 -8.09
CA SER A 184 -20.32 -12.15 -8.74
C SER A 184 -19.63 -12.00 -10.08
N ILE A 185 -20.35 -11.46 -11.06
CA ILE A 185 -19.81 -11.13 -12.38
C ILE A 185 -19.93 -9.63 -12.56
N THR A 186 -18.82 -8.99 -12.92
CA THR A 186 -18.79 -7.58 -13.27
C THR A 186 -18.31 -7.44 -14.71
N TYR A 187 -18.99 -6.59 -15.49
CA TYR A 187 -18.59 -6.21 -16.83
C TYR A 187 -18.55 -4.69 -16.93
N ASN A 188 -17.44 -4.13 -17.34
CA ASN A 188 -17.28 -2.69 -17.49
C ASN A 188 -17.58 -2.30 -18.95
N TRP A 189 -18.55 -1.41 -19.14
CA TRP A 189 -18.92 -0.86 -20.45
C TRP A 189 -18.26 0.50 -20.61
N ALA A 190 -17.49 0.71 -21.63
CA ALA A 190 -17.16 2.04 -22.10
C ALA A 190 -18.23 2.43 -23.15
N ILE A 191 -19.02 3.46 -22.87
CA ILE A 191 -19.89 4.08 -23.86
C ILE A 191 -19.11 5.29 -24.38
N ASP A 192 -18.51 5.16 -25.55
CA ASP A 192 -17.97 6.31 -26.27
C ASP A 192 -19.16 7.15 -26.76
N MET A 193 -19.35 8.33 -26.15
CA MET A 193 -20.31 9.36 -26.60
C MET A 193 -19.57 10.46 -27.35
#